data_6fef8e4110118271b3eaa0243f0c3061
#
_entry.id   6fef8e4110118271b3eaa0243f0c3061
#
_cell.length_a   1.000
_cell.length_b   1.000
_cell.length_c   1.000
_cell.angle_alpha   90.00
_cell.angle_beta   90.00
_cell.angle_gamma   90.00
#
_symmetry.space_group_name_H-M   'P 1'
#
loop_
_entity.id
_entity.type
_entity.pdbx_description
1 polymer ?
#
loop_
_entity_poly.entity_id
_entity_poly.type
_entity_poly.pdbx_seq_one_letter_code
_entity_poly.pdbx_strand_id
1 'polypeptide(L)'
;MWALLLLPIVLLVLYFAQRLLFRRLWDKNLTVQISFDRDYIFCGEEANLVETIVNNKYLPLPVLEVGFDMSRWVVFQDEENSTVSDMTYRRDVFTASVRQRITRTLPVRGKKRGYYRIASTTVTSYDFLMTEKQVAHFPQETHLLSSTFI
;
A
#
# COMPACT_ATOMS: atom_id res chain seq x y z
N MET A 1 -22.52 -23.13 35.67
CA MET A 1 -22.20 -21.75 36.07
C MET A 1 -20.77 -21.37 35.83
N TRP A 2 -19.84 -22.24 36.07
CA TRP A 2 -18.42 -21.94 35.82
C TRP A 2 -18.13 -21.59 34.34
N ALA A 3 -18.85 -22.25 33.40
CA ALA A 3 -18.68 -22.01 31.98
C ALA A 3 -19.04 -20.57 31.57
N LEU A 4 -20.01 -19.97 32.25
CA LEU A 4 -20.43 -18.58 31.97
C LEU A 4 -19.37 -17.56 32.40
N LEU A 5 -18.58 -17.88 33.43
CA LEU A 5 -17.47 -17.04 33.89
C LEU A 5 -16.22 -17.23 33.03
N LEU A 6 -16.03 -18.41 32.46
CA LEU A 6 -14.90 -18.71 31.62
C LEU A 6 -15.00 -18.11 30.22
N LEU A 7 -16.23 -17.97 29.71
CA LEU A 7 -16.45 -17.45 28.37
C LEU A 7 -15.86 -16.03 28.15
N PRO A 8 -16.13 -15.03 29.01
CA PRO A 8 -15.55 -13.70 28.85
C PRO A 8 -14.02 -13.71 29.00
N ILE A 9 -13.48 -14.58 29.85
CA ILE A 9 -12.04 -14.71 30.05
C ILE A 9 -11.38 -15.26 28.76
N VAL A 10 -11.98 -16.30 28.16
CA VAL A 10 -11.49 -16.88 26.92
C VAL A 10 -11.54 -15.84 25.79
N LEU A 11 -12.63 -15.11 25.68
CA LEU A 11 -12.76 -14.05 24.67
C LEU A 11 -11.70 -12.94 24.84
N LEU A 12 -11.42 -12.57 26.08
CA LEU A 12 -10.41 -11.57 26.39
C LEU A 12 -9.01 -12.05 26.02
N VAL A 13 -8.71 -13.32 26.34
CA VAL A 13 -7.42 -13.94 25.97
C VAL A 13 -7.27 -13.99 24.46
N LEU A 14 -8.30 -14.40 23.75
CA LEU A 14 -8.27 -14.44 22.27
C LEU A 14 -8.07 -13.06 21.66
N TYR A 15 -8.71 -12.04 22.23
CA TYR A 15 -8.55 -10.67 21.78
C TYR A 15 -7.10 -10.19 21.91
N PHE A 16 -6.50 -10.37 23.09
CA PHE A 16 -5.11 -9.95 23.30
C PHE A 16 -4.14 -10.80 22.49
N ALA A 17 -4.41 -12.10 22.33
CA ALA A 17 -3.57 -12.98 21.54
C ALA A 17 -3.53 -12.56 20.07
N GLN A 18 -4.69 -12.31 19.46
CA GLN A 18 -4.75 -11.86 18.06
C GLN A 18 -4.07 -10.51 17.87
N ARG A 19 -4.27 -9.59 18.81
CA ARG A 19 -3.65 -8.26 18.75
C ARG A 19 -2.13 -8.34 18.82
N LEU A 20 -1.61 -9.15 19.75
CA LEU A 20 -0.17 -9.36 19.89
C LEU A 20 0.43 -10.06 18.68
N LEU A 21 -0.24 -11.11 18.19
CA LEU A 21 0.18 -11.84 17.01
C LEU A 21 0.23 -10.94 15.78
N PHE A 22 -0.80 -10.15 15.59
CA PHE A 22 -0.88 -9.22 14.47
C PHE A 22 0.23 -8.17 14.56
N ARG A 23 0.43 -7.57 15.73
CA ARG A 23 1.45 -6.54 15.95
C ARG A 23 2.86 -7.04 15.60
N ARG A 24 3.14 -8.31 15.90
CA ARG A 24 4.47 -8.89 15.70
C ARG A 24 4.70 -9.40 14.28
N LEU A 25 3.65 -9.87 13.62
CA LEU A 25 3.80 -10.63 12.38
C LEU A 25 3.25 -9.94 11.15
N TRP A 26 2.52 -8.83 11.28
CA TRP A 26 1.81 -8.25 10.13
C TRP A 26 2.75 -7.84 8.98
N ASP A 27 3.94 -7.32 9.30
CA ASP A 27 4.90 -6.85 8.31
C ASP A 27 5.95 -7.89 7.91
N LYS A 28 5.93 -9.05 8.56
CA LYS A 28 6.87 -10.11 8.21
C LYS A 28 6.42 -10.85 6.97
N ASN A 29 7.38 -11.17 6.10
CA ASN A 29 7.11 -11.80 4.81
C ASN A 29 6.06 -11.04 3.99
N LEU A 30 5.97 -9.75 4.20
CA LEU A 30 5.14 -8.84 3.43
C LEU A 30 6.05 -8.03 2.51
N THR A 31 5.77 -8.07 1.21
CA THR A 31 6.48 -7.27 0.23
C THR A 31 5.49 -6.31 -0.40
N VAL A 32 5.83 -5.02 -0.39
CA VAL A 32 5.08 -3.99 -1.08
C VAL A 32 6.03 -3.30 -2.05
N GLN A 33 5.73 -3.39 -3.33
CA GLN A 33 6.56 -2.82 -4.36
C GLN A 33 5.72 -1.97 -5.29
N ILE A 34 6.21 -0.77 -5.58
CA ILE A 34 5.59 0.14 -6.51
C ILE A 34 6.63 0.48 -7.57
N SER A 35 6.28 0.30 -8.83
CA SER A 35 7.20 0.56 -9.92
C SER A 35 6.45 1.05 -11.17
N PHE A 36 7.14 1.81 -12.00
CA PHE A 36 6.65 2.16 -13.32
C PHE A 36 7.00 1.04 -14.30
N ASP A 37 6.12 0.82 -15.26
CA ASP A 37 6.36 -0.18 -16.32
C ASP A 37 7.34 0.31 -17.39
N ARG A 38 7.66 1.61 -17.37
CA ARG A 38 8.60 2.24 -18.29
C ARG A 38 9.59 3.09 -17.52
N ASP A 39 10.81 3.20 -18.05
CA ASP A 39 11.83 4.07 -17.46
C ASP A 39 11.66 5.52 -17.92
N TYR A 40 11.10 5.73 -19.10
CA TYR A 40 10.86 7.07 -19.62
C TYR A 40 9.63 7.11 -20.51
N ILE A 41 9.04 8.31 -20.62
CA ILE A 41 7.95 8.62 -21.54
C ILE A 41 8.19 10.00 -22.12
N PHE A 42 7.52 10.30 -23.24
CA PHE A 42 7.42 11.67 -23.72
C PHE A 42 6.28 12.39 -23.00
N CYS A 43 6.42 13.71 -22.88
CA CYS A 43 5.41 14.52 -22.20
C CYS A 43 4.04 14.34 -22.89
N GLY A 44 3.04 14.00 -22.09
CA GLY A 44 1.70 13.70 -22.58
C GLY A 44 1.42 12.22 -22.86
N GLU A 45 2.46 11.38 -22.87
CA GLU A 45 2.27 9.95 -23.03
C GLU A 45 1.78 9.30 -21.72
N GLU A 46 1.19 8.11 -21.88
CA GLU A 46 0.73 7.31 -20.77
C GLU A 46 1.78 6.27 -20.39
N ALA A 47 1.88 6.02 -19.08
CA ALA A 47 2.63 4.90 -18.52
C ALA A 47 1.74 4.22 -17.48
N ASN A 48 2.21 3.10 -16.95
CA ASN A 48 1.49 2.39 -15.90
C ASN A 48 2.33 2.34 -14.64
N LEU A 49 1.70 2.66 -13.52
CA LEU A 49 2.27 2.44 -12.19
C LEU A 49 1.73 1.11 -11.69
N VAL A 50 2.63 0.19 -11.37
CA VAL A 50 2.26 -1.16 -10.93
C VAL A 50 2.52 -1.28 -9.45
N GLU A 51 1.46 -1.53 -8.69
CA GLU A 51 1.52 -1.82 -7.26
C GLU A 51 1.44 -3.33 -7.07
N THR A 52 2.46 -3.91 -6.44
CA THR A 52 2.52 -5.34 -6.15
C THR A 52 2.62 -5.55 -4.65
N ILE A 53 1.70 -6.33 -4.11
CA ILE A 53 1.66 -6.70 -2.70
C ILE A 53 1.71 -8.21 -2.60
N VAL A 54 2.71 -8.72 -1.90
CA VAL A 54 2.85 -10.17 -1.67
C VAL A 54 2.81 -10.42 -0.18
N ASN A 55 1.78 -11.12 0.26
CA ASN A 55 1.65 -11.60 1.63
C ASN A 55 2.04 -13.08 1.65
N ASN A 56 3.29 -13.37 1.99
CA ASN A 56 3.81 -14.73 1.97
C ASN A 56 3.83 -15.33 3.38
N LYS A 57 2.68 -15.30 4.04
CA LYS A 57 2.49 -15.88 5.37
C LYS A 57 1.05 -16.33 5.56
N TYR A 58 0.79 -17.03 6.65
CA TYR A 58 -0.55 -17.53 6.95
C TYR A 58 -1.42 -16.55 7.73
N LEU A 59 -0.89 -15.36 8.06
CA LEU A 59 -1.67 -14.30 8.68
C LEU A 59 -2.30 -13.44 7.59
N PRO A 60 -3.63 -13.41 7.44
CA PRO A 60 -4.28 -12.54 6.49
C PRO A 60 -4.25 -11.08 6.97
N LEU A 61 -4.21 -10.15 6.03
CA LEU A 61 -4.22 -8.72 6.30
C LEU A 61 -5.54 -8.16 5.77
N PRO A 62 -6.55 -7.98 6.64
CA PRO A 62 -7.89 -7.62 6.18
C PRO A 62 -7.97 -6.21 5.62
N VAL A 63 -7.20 -5.28 6.17
CA VAL A 63 -7.14 -3.91 5.67
C VAL A 63 -5.68 -3.49 5.60
N LEU A 64 -5.21 -3.20 4.40
CA LEU A 64 -3.85 -2.77 4.13
C LEU A 64 -3.91 -1.50 3.29
N GLU A 65 -3.51 -0.38 3.86
CA GLU A 65 -3.45 0.89 3.14
C GLU A 65 -2.03 1.14 2.66
N VAL A 66 -1.88 1.43 1.38
CA VAL A 66 -0.60 1.74 0.76
C VAL A 66 -0.66 3.18 0.29
N GLY A 67 0.19 4.02 0.87
CA GLY A 67 0.21 5.45 0.56
C GLY A 67 1.59 5.90 0.10
N PHE A 68 1.63 6.77 -0.90
CA PHE A 68 2.88 7.33 -1.41
C PHE A 68 2.65 8.73 -1.97
N ASP A 69 3.72 9.51 -2.00
CA ASP A 69 3.74 10.84 -2.59
C ASP A 69 4.37 10.80 -3.97
N MET A 70 3.82 11.58 -4.86
CA MET A 70 4.33 11.73 -6.22
C MET A 70 4.21 13.18 -6.67
N SER A 71 5.02 13.58 -7.66
CA SER A 71 4.88 14.88 -8.27
C SER A 71 3.46 15.10 -8.81
N ARG A 72 2.92 16.29 -8.59
CA ARG A 72 1.59 16.65 -9.09
C ARG A 72 1.49 16.66 -10.62
N TRP A 73 2.62 16.61 -11.30
CA TRP A 73 2.67 16.61 -12.77
C TRP A 73 2.52 15.20 -13.36
N VAL A 74 2.51 14.17 -12.52
CA VAL A 74 2.12 12.83 -12.89
C VAL A 74 0.66 12.65 -12.47
N VAL A 75 -0.21 12.47 -13.44
CA VAL A 75 -1.66 12.46 -13.22
C VAL A 75 -2.17 11.03 -13.35
N PHE A 76 -2.89 10.58 -12.34
CA PHE A 76 -3.60 9.30 -12.38
C PHE A 76 -4.91 9.49 -13.14
N GLN A 77 -5.26 8.52 -13.97
CA GLN A 77 -6.56 8.54 -14.65
C GLN A 77 -7.70 8.32 -13.66
N ASP A 78 -7.43 7.53 -12.61
CA ASP A 78 -8.33 7.35 -11.49
C ASP A 78 -7.86 8.24 -10.34
N GLU A 79 -8.53 9.37 -10.14
CA GLU A 79 -8.18 10.34 -9.09
C GLU A 79 -8.92 10.11 -7.78
N GLU A 80 -9.71 9.06 -7.69
CA GLU A 80 -10.61 8.81 -6.56
C GLU A 80 -9.88 8.76 -5.21
N ASN A 81 -8.70 8.16 -5.18
CA ASN A 81 -7.90 8.00 -3.97
C ASN A 81 -6.72 8.97 -3.90
N SER A 82 -6.77 10.05 -4.65
CA SER A 82 -5.67 11.00 -4.76
C SER A 82 -6.05 12.36 -4.19
N THR A 83 -5.12 12.97 -3.47
CA THR A 83 -5.21 14.35 -2.99
C THR A 83 -4.08 15.13 -3.63
N VAL A 84 -4.41 16.21 -4.35
CA VAL A 84 -3.42 16.99 -5.07
C VAL A 84 -3.22 18.35 -4.38
N SER A 85 -1.98 18.66 -4.06
CA SER A 85 -1.55 19.99 -3.60
C SER A 85 -0.20 20.28 -4.26
N ASP A 86 0.85 20.56 -3.52
CA ASP A 86 2.20 20.68 -4.07
C ASP A 86 2.70 19.35 -4.63
N MET A 87 2.26 18.24 -4.02
CA MET A 87 2.50 16.88 -4.49
C MET A 87 1.18 16.11 -4.47
N THR A 88 1.08 15.08 -5.32
CA THR A 88 -0.04 14.17 -5.29
C THR A 88 0.22 13.09 -4.26
N TYR A 89 -0.65 13.00 -3.28
CA TYR A 89 -0.65 11.89 -2.33
C TYR A 89 -1.74 10.90 -2.74
N ARG A 90 -1.35 9.65 -2.91
CA ARG A 90 -2.28 8.58 -3.27
C ARG A 90 -2.26 7.51 -2.21
N ARG A 91 -3.45 7.03 -1.86
CA ARG A 91 -3.63 5.99 -0.88
C ARG A 91 -4.62 4.96 -1.41
N ASP A 92 -4.17 3.74 -1.57
CA ASP A 92 -4.99 2.63 -2.02
C ASP A 92 -5.17 1.62 -0.90
N VAL A 93 -6.34 0.99 -0.84
CA VAL A 93 -6.68 0.01 0.18
C VAL A 93 -6.77 -1.37 -0.46
N PHE A 94 -6.13 -2.34 0.18
CA PHE A 94 -6.10 -3.73 -0.27
C PHE A 94 -6.52 -4.66 0.86
N THR A 95 -7.01 -5.84 0.48
CA THR A 95 -7.19 -6.96 1.40
C THR A 95 -6.30 -8.09 0.91
N ALA A 96 -5.31 -8.44 1.72
CA ALA A 96 -4.36 -9.50 1.38
C ALA A 96 -4.72 -10.76 2.15
N SER A 97 -5.07 -11.82 1.43
CA SER A 97 -5.36 -13.12 2.00
C SER A 97 -4.07 -13.88 2.31
N VAL A 98 -4.22 -15.06 2.91
CA VAL A 98 -3.11 -15.95 3.23
C VAL A 98 -2.35 -16.30 1.94
N ARG A 99 -1.05 -16.05 1.92
CA ARG A 99 -0.14 -16.37 0.82
C ARG A 99 -0.63 -15.83 -0.53
N GLN A 100 -1.17 -14.63 -0.54
CA GLN A 100 -1.74 -14.00 -1.73
C GLN A 100 -0.79 -12.97 -2.31
N ARG A 101 -0.76 -12.90 -3.64
CA ARG A 101 -0.10 -11.84 -4.40
C ARG A 101 -1.17 -11.00 -5.09
N ILE A 102 -1.11 -9.68 -4.88
CA ILE A 102 -2.03 -8.73 -5.50
C ILE A 102 -1.22 -7.80 -6.39
N THR A 103 -1.66 -7.62 -7.62
CA THR A 103 -1.07 -6.67 -8.55
C THR A 103 -2.16 -5.73 -9.05
N ARG A 104 -1.91 -4.43 -8.91
CA ARG A 104 -2.81 -3.41 -9.43
C ARG A 104 -2.04 -2.50 -10.36
N THR A 105 -2.59 -2.25 -11.54
CA THR A 105 -2.00 -1.37 -12.54
C THR A 105 -2.80 -0.08 -12.61
N LEU A 106 -2.10 1.04 -12.46
CA LEU A 106 -2.71 2.37 -12.47
C LEU A 106 -2.16 3.15 -13.66
N PRO A 107 -3.00 3.51 -14.63
CA PRO A 107 -2.57 4.36 -15.73
C PRO A 107 -2.23 5.78 -15.23
N VAL A 108 -1.11 6.29 -15.66
CA VAL A 108 -0.64 7.64 -15.31
C VAL A 108 -0.21 8.38 -16.57
N ARG A 109 -0.21 9.70 -16.50
CA ARG A 109 0.24 10.55 -17.59
C ARG A 109 1.15 11.63 -17.04
N GLY A 110 2.29 11.86 -17.70
CA GLY A 110 3.20 12.94 -17.36
C GLY A 110 2.77 14.24 -18.03
N LYS A 111 2.41 15.25 -17.25
CA LYS A 111 2.00 16.56 -17.79
C LYS A 111 3.17 17.47 -18.12
N LYS A 112 4.29 17.31 -17.42
CA LYS A 112 5.47 18.14 -17.62
C LYS A 112 6.71 17.27 -17.76
N ARG A 113 7.72 17.83 -18.41
CA ARG A 113 9.06 17.29 -18.46
C ARG A 113 9.66 17.30 -17.06
N GLY A 114 10.28 16.21 -16.69
CA GLY A 114 10.93 16.09 -15.38
C GLY A 114 11.29 14.66 -15.04
N TYR A 115 11.97 14.52 -13.91
CA TYR A 115 12.33 13.24 -13.34
C TYR A 115 11.45 13.00 -12.11
N TYR A 116 10.66 11.95 -12.15
CA TYR A 116 9.70 11.63 -11.10
C TYR A 116 10.13 10.37 -10.39
N ARG A 117 10.15 10.41 -9.07
CA ARG A 117 10.65 9.32 -8.26
C ARG A 117 9.73 9.09 -7.06
N ILE A 118 9.54 7.82 -6.73
CA ILE A 118 8.90 7.40 -5.49
C ILE A 118 10.01 6.83 -4.60
N ALA A 119 10.29 7.49 -3.49
CA ALA A 119 11.39 7.12 -2.60
C ALA A 119 10.97 6.10 -1.54
N SER A 120 9.77 6.25 -1.00
CA SER A 120 9.26 5.36 0.03
C SER A 120 7.74 5.31 0.00
N THR A 121 7.22 4.23 0.55
CA THR A 121 5.79 3.98 0.66
C THR A 121 5.43 3.74 2.11
N THR A 122 4.37 4.38 2.59
CA THR A 122 3.83 4.14 3.92
C THR A 122 2.76 3.07 3.82
N VAL A 123 2.93 2.01 4.59
CA VAL A 123 1.97 0.90 4.65
C VAL A 123 1.33 0.89 6.02
N THR A 124 0.02 0.97 6.06
CA THR A 124 -0.76 0.95 7.29
C THR A 124 -1.66 -0.26 7.29
N SER A 125 -1.65 -1.01 8.37
CA SER A 125 -2.50 -2.19 8.52
C SER A 125 -3.27 -2.12 9.83
N TYR A 126 -4.47 -2.69 9.80
CA TYR A 126 -5.34 -2.79 10.98
C TYR A 126 -5.49 -4.25 11.38
N ASP A 127 -5.64 -4.50 12.68
CA ASP A 127 -5.89 -5.86 13.17
C ASP A 127 -7.30 -6.34 12.76
N PHE A 128 -7.61 -7.61 13.07
CA PHE A 128 -8.88 -8.22 12.65
C PHE A 128 -10.10 -7.49 13.21
N LEU A 129 -9.98 -6.88 14.37
CA LEU A 129 -11.06 -6.17 15.03
C LEU A 129 -11.00 -4.66 14.79
N MET A 130 -10.05 -4.19 13.98
CA MET A 130 -9.84 -2.76 13.68
C MET A 130 -9.58 -1.92 14.92
N THR A 131 -9.00 -2.52 15.97
CA THR A 131 -8.75 -1.84 17.24
C THR A 131 -7.37 -1.20 17.33
N GLU A 132 -6.45 -1.62 16.49
CA GLU A 132 -5.07 -1.12 16.51
C GLU A 132 -4.54 -0.94 15.10
N LYS A 133 -3.82 0.15 14.89
CA LYS A 133 -3.23 0.53 13.63
C LYS A 133 -1.72 0.30 13.69
N GLN A 134 -1.17 -0.36 12.69
CA GLN A 134 0.26 -0.58 12.54
C GLN A 134 0.75 0.12 11.28
N VAL A 135 1.89 0.80 11.38
CA VAL A 135 2.46 1.58 10.27
C VAL A 135 3.91 1.17 10.04
N ALA A 136 4.28 0.99 8.79
CA ALA A 136 5.66 0.74 8.40
C ALA A 136 5.97 1.49 7.11
N HIS A 137 7.25 1.75 6.87
CA HIS A 137 7.73 2.40 5.66
C HIS A 137 8.54 1.41 4.84
N PHE A 138 8.19 1.26 3.57
CA PHE A 138 8.90 0.40 2.63
C PHE A 138 9.62 1.29 1.63
N PRO A 139 10.96 1.19 1.52
CA PRO A 139 11.70 1.98 0.53
C PRO A 139 11.37 1.52 -0.88
N GLN A 140 11.27 2.49 -1.80
CA GLN A 140 11.02 2.25 -3.21
C GLN A 140 12.11 2.97 -4.02
N GLU A 141 12.54 2.34 -5.11
CA GLU A 141 13.57 2.91 -6.00
C GLU A 141 13.04 3.03 -7.42
N THR A 142 11.77 3.34 -7.58
CA THR A 142 11.19 3.50 -8.91
C THR A 142 11.26 4.95 -9.38
N HIS A 143 11.44 5.13 -10.68
CA HIS A 143 11.52 6.45 -11.29
C HIS A 143 10.88 6.44 -12.67
N LEU A 144 10.48 7.63 -13.11
CA LEU A 144 9.94 7.85 -14.44
C LEU A 144 10.52 9.18 -14.97
N LEU A 145 11.18 9.11 -16.10
CA LEU A 145 11.66 10.29 -16.79
C LEU A 145 10.63 10.72 -17.84
N SER A 146 10.13 11.93 -17.72
CA SER A 146 9.24 12.52 -18.71
C SER A 146 10.02 13.59 -19.49
N SER A 147 10.17 13.41 -20.78
CA SER A 147 10.93 14.33 -21.62
C SER A 147 10.06 14.94 -22.70
N THR A 148 10.54 16.06 -23.22
CA THR A 148 9.89 16.68 -24.36
C THR A 148 10.35 15.95 -25.61
N PHE A 149 9.43 15.64 -26.49
CA PHE A 149 9.76 15.14 -27.80
C PHE A 149 10.44 16.25 -28.62
N ILE A 150 11.49 15.88 -29.30
CA ILE A 150 12.20 16.81 -30.17
C ILE A 150 12.03 16.38 -31.61
#